data_df6965d0252e3da66da3bbc954f1ed20
#
_entry.id   df6965d0252e3da66da3bbc954f1ed20
#
_cell.length_a   1.000
_cell.length_b   1.000
_cell.length_c   1.000
_cell.angle_alpha   90.00
_cell.angle_beta   90.00
_cell.angle_gamma   90.00
#
_symmetry.space_group_name_H-M   'P 1'
#
loop_
_entity.id
_entity.type
_entity.pdbx_description
1 polymer ?
#
loop_
_entity_poly.entity_id
_entity_poly.type
_entity_poly.pdbx_seq_one_letter_code
_entity_poly.pdbx_strand_id
1 'polypeptide(L)'
;IMRLTMAQAVIGFLKNQYTERDGVEQPLFAGCFGIFGHGCVAGIGQALQQNRDFRYYQIRNEQAMVHAAAGYAKMKNRMQTFACVSSIGPGATNMVTGAAGATINRMPVLLMPGDIFARRNVAPVLQQLESDRSQDISVNDCFKPVSRYWDRINRADQVLCALPEAMRVLTSPADTGAVTLALPQDVQAEAYDYPEDFFNKRVWHIP
;
A
#
# COMPACT_ATOMS: atom_id res chain seq x y z
N ILE A 1 -1.08 -21.25 -11.65
CA ILE A 1 -2.19 -20.50 -10.99
C ILE A 1 -2.07 -20.71 -9.50
N MET A 2 -2.03 -19.63 -8.73
CA MET A 2 -1.94 -19.64 -7.28
C MET A 2 -3.23 -19.06 -6.70
N ARG A 3 -3.96 -19.86 -5.91
CA ARG A 3 -5.13 -19.36 -5.19
C ARG A 3 -4.73 -18.70 -3.89
N LEU A 4 -4.86 -17.37 -3.84
CA LEU A 4 -4.46 -16.54 -2.72
C LEU A 4 -5.55 -15.52 -2.38
N THR A 5 -5.57 -15.05 -1.13
CA THR A 5 -6.34 -13.84 -0.82
C THR A 5 -5.69 -12.62 -1.46
N MET A 6 -6.47 -11.55 -1.66
CA MET A 6 -5.94 -10.29 -2.19
C MET A 6 -4.75 -9.80 -1.36
N ALA A 7 -4.84 -9.84 -0.03
CA ALA A 7 -3.76 -9.43 0.85
C ALA A 7 -2.50 -10.28 0.69
N GLN A 8 -2.63 -11.61 0.56
CA GLN A 8 -1.51 -12.51 0.28
C GLN A 8 -0.85 -12.18 -1.07
N ALA A 9 -1.66 -11.90 -2.09
CA ALA A 9 -1.15 -11.51 -3.41
C ALA A 9 -0.39 -10.18 -3.35
N VAL A 10 -0.89 -9.18 -2.63
CA VAL A 10 -0.18 -7.90 -2.42
C VAL A 10 1.20 -8.14 -1.81
N ILE A 11 1.29 -8.84 -0.68
CA ILE A 11 2.57 -9.07 0.00
C ILE A 11 3.49 -9.95 -0.85
N GLY A 12 2.97 -11.00 -1.49
CA GLY A 12 3.73 -11.86 -2.39
C GLY A 12 4.33 -11.11 -3.59
N PHE A 13 3.60 -10.14 -4.13
CA PHE A 13 4.09 -9.29 -5.20
C PHE A 13 5.16 -8.31 -4.71
N LEU A 14 4.91 -7.57 -3.62
CA LEU A 14 5.80 -6.52 -3.14
C LEU A 14 7.19 -7.04 -2.77
N LYS A 15 7.30 -8.21 -2.16
CA LYS A 15 8.58 -8.80 -1.75
C LYS A 15 9.49 -9.16 -2.91
N ASN A 16 8.94 -9.29 -4.12
CA ASN A 16 9.67 -9.65 -5.33
C ASN A 16 9.96 -8.46 -6.26
N GLN A 17 9.75 -7.23 -5.78
CA GLN A 17 10.08 -6.01 -6.51
C GLN A 17 11.47 -5.52 -6.14
N TYR A 18 12.30 -5.28 -7.13
CA TYR A 18 13.68 -4.85 -6.99
C TYR A 18 13.93 -3.59 -7.81
N THR A 19 14.93 -2.83 -7.41
CA THR A 19 15.46 -1.70 -8.19
C THR A 19 16.90 -1.95 -8.55
N GLU A 20 17.33 -1.35 -9.66
CA GLU A 20 18.72 -1.41 -10.12
C GLU A 20 19.18 -0.03 -10.58
N ARG A 21 20.43 0.32 -10.23
CA ARG A 21 21.17 1.46 -10.76
C ARG A 21 22.65 1.13 -10.78
N ASP A 22 23.33 1.46 -11.88
CA ASP A 22 24.78 1.26 -12.05
C ASP A 22 25.23 -0.18 -11.76
N GLY A 23 24.39 -1.17 -12.11
CA GLY A 23 24.67 -2.60 -11.89
C GLY A 23 24.44 -3.07 -10.45
N VAL A 24 23.97 -2.22 -9.56
CA VAL A 24 23.64 -2.58 -8.16
C VAL A 24 22.15 -2.81 -8.01
N GLU A 25 21.79 -4.03 -7.71
CA GLU A 25 20.40 -4.45 -7.49
C GLU A 25 20.09 -4.56 -6.00
N GLN A 26 18.88 -4.12 -5.61
CA GLN A 26 18.40 -4.23 -4.23
C GLN A 26 16.86 -4.34 -4.18
N PRO A 27 16.27 -4.90 -3.10
CA PRO A 27 14.82 -4.89 -2.93
C PRO A 27 14.30 -3.44 -2.92
N LEU A 28 13.18 -3.19 -3.62
CA LEU A 28 12.50 -1.88 -3.58
C LEU A 28 11.92 -1.60 -2.19
N PHE A 29 11.40 -2.63 -1.52
CA PHE A 29 10.84 -2.49 -0.17
C PHE A 29 11.77 -3.11 0.87
N ALA A 30 12.25 -2.31 1.83
CA ALA A 30 13.00 -2.79 2.99
C ALA A 30 12.11 -3.53 4.00
N GLY A 31 10.80 -3.43 3.83
CA GLY A 31 9.78 -4.06 4.65
C GLY A 31 8.48 -3.25 4.67
N CYS A 32 7.66 -3.55 5.65
CA CYS A 32 6.39 -2.90 5.88
C CYS A 32 6.36 -2.26 7.27
N PHE A 33 6.11 -0.96 7.33
CA PHE A 33 5.68 -0.28 8.53
C PHE A 33 4.17 -0.44 8.72
N GLY A 34 3.71 -0.58 9.94
CA GLY A 34 2.28 -0.69 10.15
C GLY A 34 1.80 -0.33 11.54
N ILE A 35 0.53 0.08 11.57
CA ILE A 35 -0.29 0.19 12.75
C ILE A 35 -1.59 -0.54 12.44
N PHE A 36 -1.73 -1.74 12.97
CA PHE A 36 -2.90 -2.57 12.67
C PHE A 36 -4.10 -2.19 13.52
N GLY A 37 -5.25 -2.30 12.90
CA GLY A 37 -6.57 -2.29 13.50
C GLY A 37 -7.48 -3.18 12.65
N HIS A 38 -8.78 -3.17 12.96
CA HIS A 38 -9.76 -4.02 12.29
C HIS A 38 -9.77 -3.88 10.76
N GLY A 39 -9.36 -2.72 10.23
CA GLY A 39 -9.36 -2.46 8.79
C GLY A 39 -8.30 -3.20 7.98
N CYS A 40 -7.30 -3.80 8.63
CA CYS A 40 -6.18 -4.43 7.90
C CYS A 40 -5.58 -5.66 8.62
N VAL A 41 -5.93 -5.93 9.89
CA VAL A 41 -5.28 -7.00 10.67
C VAL A 41 -5.57 -8.40 10.10
N ALA A 42 -6.81 -8.67 9.71
CA ALA A 42 -7.22 -9.98 9.18
C ALA A 42 -6.83 -10.20 7.71
N GLY A 43 -6.44 -9.15 7.01
CA GLY A 43 -5.95 -9.21 5.63
C GLY A 43 -4.43 -9.08 5.57
N ILE A 44 -3.94 -7.84 5.43
CA ILE A 44 -2.50 -7.56 5.29
C ILE A 44 -1.71 -8.05 6.50
N GLY A 45 -2.23 -7.91 7.73
CA GLY A 45 -1.55 -8.40 8.93
C GLY A 45 -1.31 -9.90 8.90
N GLN A 46 -2.31 -10.69 8.51
CA GLN A 46 -2.17 -12.14 8.35
C GLN A 46 -1.18 -12.49 7.22
N ALA A 47 -1.25 -11.79 6.10
CA ALA A 47 -0.34 -12.02 4.97
C ALA A 47 1.13 -11.75 5.36
N LEU A 48 1.39 -10.71 6.14
CA LEU A 48 2.73 -10.43 6.70
C LEU A 48 3.20 -11.50 7.67
N GLN A 49 2.30 -12.02 8.52
CA GLN A 49 2.63 -13.11 9.44
C GLN A 49 3.06 -14.38 8.70
N GLN A 50 2.45 -14.63 7.53
CA GLN A 50 2.76 -15.78 6.67
C GLN A 50 4.03 -15.57 5.82
N ASN A 51 4.46 -14.33 5.61
CA ASN A 51 5.63 -13.95 4.80
C ASN A 51 6.68 -13.24 5.68
N ARG A 52 7.31 -13.95 6.61
CA ARG A 52 8.27 -13.39 7.58
C ARG A 52 9.56 -12.87 6.95
N ASP A 53 9.85 -13.24 5.74
CA ASP A 53 10.93 -12.72 4.91
C ASP A 53 10.66 -11.27 4.44
N PHE A 54 9.41 -10.84 4.41
CA PHE A 54 9.02 -9.44 4.22
C PHE A 54 8.82 -8.78 5.59
N ARG A 55 9.86 -8.13 6.09
CA ARG A 55 9.92 -7.62 7.47
C ARG A 55 8.81 -6.65 7.81
N TYR A 56 8.15 -6.88 8.93
CA TYR A 56 7.19 -5.96 9.55
C TYR A 56 7.82 -5.20 10.73
N TYR A 57 7.53 -3.90 10.79
CA TYR A 57 7.94 -3.03 11.90
C TYR A 57 6.71 -2.29 12.42
N GLN A 58 6.41 -2.49 13.70
CA GLN A 58 5.33 -1.77 14.35
C GLN A 58 5.72 -0.33 14.64
N ILE A 59 4.88 0.60 14.20
CA ILE A 59 5.01 2.03 14.45
C ILE A 59 3.89 2.47 15.41
N ARG A 60 4.04 3.64 16.02
CA ARG A 60 3.10 4.14 17.04
C ARG A 60 2.28 5.35 16.60
N ASN A 61 2.56 5.90 15.42
CA ASN A 61 1.86 7.05 14.86
C ASN A 61 1.95 7.00 13.34
N GLU A 62 0.80 7.09 12.66
CA GLU A 62 0.72 6.89 11.21
C GLU A 62 1.40 8.03 10.43
N GLN A 63 1.32 9.28 10.89
CA GLN A 63 2.01 10.39 10.27
C GLN A 63 3.53 10.21 10.37
N ALA A 64 4.02 9.88 11.56
CA ALA A 64 5.44 9.60 11.78
C ALA A 64 5.93 8.41 10.93
N MET A 65 5.08 7.40 10.75
CA MET A 65 5.35 6.24 9.87
C MET A 65 5.67 6.67 8.45
N VAL A 66 4.84 7.53 7.87
CA VAL A 66 5.04 8.01 6.48
C VAL A 66 6.26 8.90 6.38
N HIS A 67 6.49 9.79 7.36
CA HIS A 67 7.71 10.62 7.41
C HIS A 67 8.98 9.77 7.52
N ALA A 68 8.96 8.70 8.33
CA ALA A 68 10.09 7.78 8.44
C ALA A 68 10.37 7.06 7.11
N ALA A 69 9.31 6.59 6.42
CA ALA A 69 9.44 5.96 5.11
C ALA A 69 10.02 6.93 4.06
N ALA A 70 9.53 8.18 4.03
CA ALA A 70 10.03 9.21 3.12
C ALA A 70 11.49 9.57 3.42
N GLY A 71 11.86 9.72 4.70
CA GLY A 71 13.23 9.96 5.14
C GLY A 71 14.17 8.82 4.75
N TYR A 72 13.72 7.57 4.93
CA TYR A 72 14.46 6.38 4.50
C TYR A 72 14.68 6.37 2.98
N ALA A 73 13.62 6.62 2.20
CA ALA A 73 13.72 6.68 0.75
C ALA A 73 14.72 7.76 0.28
N LYS A 74 14.72 8.92 0.95
CA LYS A 74 15.70 9.99 0.70
C LYS A 74 17.14 9.53 0.96
N MET A 75 17.39 8.87 2.09
CA MET A 75 18.73 8.35 2.45
C MET A 75 19.19 7.22 1.53
N LYS A 76 18.25 6.51 0.92
CA LYS A 76 18.50 5.45 -0.08
C LYS A 76 18.50 5.95 -1.53
N ASN A 77 18.58 7.26 -1.74
CA ASN A 77 18.55 7.87 -3.08
C ASN A 77 17.37 7.39 -3.94
N ARG A 78 16.21 7.17 -3.33
CA ARG A 78 14.97 6.65 -3.92
C ARG A 78 15.05 5.21 -4.45
N MET A 79 16.14 4.49 -4.15
CA MET A 79 16.31 3.10 -4.60
C MET A 79 15.55 2.11 -3.73
N GLN A 80 15.20 2.49 -2.50
CA GLN A 80 14.53 1.63 -1.55
C GLN A 80 13.59 2.45 -0.67
N THR A 81 12.45 1.87 -0.31
CA THR A 81 11.43 2.51 0.52
C THR A 81 10.75 1.51 1.46
N PHE A 82 9.68 1.93 2.12
CA PHE A 82 8.80 1.08 2.90
C PHE A 82 7.37 1.14 2.36
N ALA A 83 6.65 0.03 2.48
CA ALA A 83 5.20 0.03 2.46
C ALA A 83 4.68 0.45 3.84
N CYS A 84 3.60 1.24 3.89
CA CYS A 84 2.99 1.75 5.11
C CYS A 84 1.53 1.31 5.18
N VAL A 85 1.18 0.55 6.20
CA VAL A 85 -0.18 0.04 6.41
C VAL A 85 -0.80 0.70 7.63
N SER A 86 -2.04 1.17 7.50
CA SER A 86 -2.81 1.70 8.61
C SER A 86 -4.19 1.06 8.69
N SER A 87 -4.83 1.21 9.84
CA SER A 87 -6.25 0.91 9.99
C SER A 87 -7.10 1.86 9.15
N ILE A 88 -8.40 1.67 9.19
CA ILE A 88 -9.39 2.46 8.48
C ILE A 88 -9.69 3.78 9.22
N GLY A 89 -10.31 4.72 8.55
CA GLY A 89 -10.86 5.95 9.16
C GLY A 89 -9.77 6.86 9.73
N PRO A 90 -9.79 7.15 11.03
CA PRO A 90 -8.83 8.07 11.67
C PRO A 90 -7.37 7.64 11.51
N GLY A 91 -7.08 6.33 11.54
CA GLY A 91 -5.74 5.81 11.29
C GLY A 91 -5.25 6.12 9.88
N ALA A 92 -6.13 5.94 8.89
CA ALA A 92 -5.83 6.30 7.51
C ALA A 92 -5.60 7.81 7.35
N THR A 93 -6.51 8.65 7.85
CA THR A 93 -6.40 10.11 7.70
C THR A 93 -5.13 10.69 8.33
N ASN A 94 -4.61 10.06 9.38
CA ASN A 94 -3.38 10.50 10.02
C ASN A 94 -2.12 10.35 9.11
N MET A 95 -2.19 9.60 8.01
CA MET A 95 -1.12 9.51 7.02
C MET A 95 -1.12 10.66 5.99
N VAL A 96 -2.19 11.43 5.85
CA VAL A 96 -2.37 12.40 4.75
C VAL A 96 -1.28 13.46 4.72
N THR A 97 -0.89 14.02 5.86
CA THR A 97 0.20 15.00 5.94
C THR A 97 1.53 14.42 5.46
N GLY A 98 1.82 13.17 5.86
CA GLY A 98 3.02 12.47 5.39
C GLY A 98 3.00 12.20 3.89
N ALA A 99 1.84 11.84 3.34
CA ALA A 99 1.65 11.64 1.90
C ALA A 99 1.92 12.94 1.12
N ALA A 100 1.37 14.07 1.58
CA ALA A 100 1.61 15.37 0.97
C ALA A 100 3.10 15.72 0.97
N GLY A 101 3.80 15.51 2.11
CA GLY A 101 5.24 15.74 2.23
C GLY A 101 6.07 14.84 1.31
N ALA A 102 5.73 13.56 1.21
CA ALA A 102 6.41 12.63 0.29
C ALA A 102 6.20 13.05 -1.18
N THR A 103 5.00 13.44 -1.54
CA THR A 103 4.66 13.82 -2.92
C THR A 103 5.36 15.10 -3.35
N ILE A 104 5.35 16.17 -2.54
CA ILE A 104 5.99 17.42 -2.92
C ILE A 104 7.52 17.30 -3.01
N ASN A 105 8.10 16.39 -2.21
CA ASN A 105 9.54 16.12 -2.20
C ASN A 105 9.94 14.97 -3.17
N ARG A 106 9.00 14.39 -3.90
CA ARG A 106 9.21 13.25 -4.80
C ARG A 106 9.93 12.09 -4.12
N MET A 107 9.46 11.73 -2.92
CA MET A 107 9.94 10.55 -2.18
C MET A 107 8.98 9.39 -2.39
N PRO A 108 9.46 8.25 -2.94
CA PRO A 108 8.62 7.08 -3.13
C PRO A 108 8.19 6.49 -1.78
N VAL A 109 6.88 6.43 -1.55
CA VAL A 109 6.30 5.76 -0.38
C VAL A 109 5.00 5.08 -0.82
N LEU A 110 4.84 3.81 -0.49
CA LEU A 110 3.59 3.08 -0.73
C LEU A 110 2.71 3.13 0.52
N LEU A 111 1.51 3.68 0.38
CA LEU A 111 0.51 3.74 1.43
C LEU A 111 -0.62 2.75 1.14
N MET A 112 -0.95 1.94 2.12
CA MET A 112 -2.00 0.92 2.04
C MET A 112 -2.97 1.08 3.23
N PRO A 113 -3.78 2.15 3.25
CA PRO A 113 -4.81 2.30 4.27
C PRO A 113 -5.93 1.27 4.08
N GLY A 114 -6.47 0.76 5.19
CA GLY A 114 -7.75 0.07 5.18
C GLY A 114 -8.85 1.00 4.66
N ASP A 115 -9.87 0.44 3.99
CA ASP A 115 -10.96 1.23 3.43
C ASP A 115 -12.32 0.63 3.79
N ILE A 116 -13.37 1.39 3.54
CA ILE A 116 -14.75 0.95 3.70
C ILE A 116 -15.00 -0.34 2.90
N PHE A 117 -15.98 -1.12 3.35
CA PHE A 117 -16.35 -2.33 2.63
C PHE A 117 -16.77 -2.00 1.19
N ALA A 118 -16.20 -2.70 0.23
CA ALA A 118 -16.61 -2.62 -1.18
C ALA A 118 -18.06 -3.07 -1.34
N ARG A 119 -18.48 -4.05 -0.52
CA ARG A 119 -19.88 -4.53 -0.48
C ARG A 119 -20.71 -3.65 0.44
N ARG A 120 -21.66 -2.91 -0.12
CA ARG A 120 -22.45 -1.89 0.58
C ARG A 120 -23.55 -2.46 1.52
N ASN A 121 -23.81 -3.74 1.51
CA ASN A 121 -24.85 -4.39 2.34
C ASN A 121 -24.44 -4.64 3.79
N VAL A 122 -23.28 -4.19 4.23
CA VAL A 122 -22.73 -4.45 5.58
C VAL A 122 -22.60 -3.18 6.44
N ALA A 123 -23.10 -2.06 6.00
CA ALA A 123 -23.07 -0.81 6.78
C ALA A 123 -24.14 -0.84 7.91
N PRO A 124 -23.91 -0.16 9.06
CA PRO A 124 -22.68 0.57 9.44
C PRO A 124 -21.57 -0.36 9.96
N VAL A 125 -20.31 0.04 9.74
CA VAL A 125 -19.14 -0.73 10.17
C VAL A 125 -18.21 0.17 10.99
N LEU A 126 -17.51 -0.42 11.96
CA LEU A 126 -16.65 0.29 12.89
C LEU A 126 -15.65 1.23 12.19
N GLN A 127 -15.62 2.50 12.64
CA GLN A 127 -14.68 3.54 12.22
C GLN A 127 -14.63 3.85 10.71
N GLN A 128 -15.65 3.47 9.94
CA GLN A 128 -15.72 3.79 8.52
C GLN A 128 -16.26 5.22 8.23
N LEU A 129 -16.44 6.03 9.26
CA LEU A 129 -16.94 7.41 9.18
C LEU A 129 -18.23 7.49 8.36
N GLU A 130 -19.28 6.93 8.92
CA GLU A 130 -20.61 6.82 8.32
C GLU A 130 -21.14 8.17 7.82
N SER A 131 -21.86 8.13 6.71
CA SER A 131 -22.55 9.27 6.15
C SER A 131 -23.99 8.89 5.82
N ASP A 132 -24.93 9.73 6.22
CA ASP A 132 -26.34 9.63 5.87
C ASP A 132 -26.63 10.09 4.43
N ARG A 133 -25.64 10.70 3.77
CA ARG A 133 -25.78 11.27 2.41
C ARG A 133 -25.36 10.28 1.32
N SER A 134 -24.43 9.39 1.60
CA SER A 134 -23.89 8.45 0.60
C SER A 134 -23.17 7.29 1.28
N GLN A 135 -23.37 6.10 0.74
CA GLN A 135 -22.59 4.91 1.14
C GLN A 135 -21.24 4.82 0.45
N ASP A 136 -20.91 5.76 -0.46
CA ASP A 136 -19.67 5.78 -1.20
C ASP A 136 -18.69 6.86 -0.72
N ILE A 137 -18.86 7.35 0.50
CA ILE A 137 -17.94 8.29 1.12
C ILE A 137 -16.89 7.52 1.91
N SER A 138 -15.62 7.74 1.56
CA SER A 138 -14.47 7.21 2.26
C SER A 138 -13.47 8.32 2.55
N VAL A 139 -12.86 8.30 3.74
CA VAL A 139 -11.78 9.24 4.10
C VAL A 139 -10.57 9.06 3.20
N ASN A 140 -10.38 7.90 2.59
CA ASN A 140 -9.26 7.64 1.68
C ASN A 140 -9.33 8.46 0.38
N ASP A 141 -10.47 9.08 0.08
CA ASP A 141 -10.55 10.06 -1.00
C ASP A 141 -9.69 11.31 -0.74
N CYS A 142 -9.35 11.59 0.54
CA CYS A 142 -8.42 12.66 0.91
C CYS A 142 -6.98 12.43 0.41
N PHE A 143 -6.61 11.20 0.05
CA PHE A 143 -5.30 10.91 -0.53
C PHE A 143 -5.20 11.25 -2.01
N LYS A 144 -6.30 11.42 -2.73
CA LYS A 144 -6.29 11.70 -4.17
C LYS A 144 -5.44 12.92 -4.53
N PRO A 145 -5.61 14.09 -3.87
CA PRO A 145 -4.82 15.29 -4.21
C PRO A 145 -3.37 15.23 -3.71
N VAL A 146 -3.03 14.32 -2.81
CA VAL A 146 -1.69 14.23 -2.21
C VAL A 146 -0.91 12.99 -2.67
N SER A 147 -1.47 12.20 -3.57
CA SER A 147 -0.82 11.01 -4.15
C SER A 147 -0.51 11.20 -5.62
N ARG A 148 0.60 10.62 -6.09
CA ARG A 148 0.98 10.59 -7.51
C ARG A 148 0.25 9.49 -8.28
N TYR A 149 -0.13 8.45 -7.57
CA TYR A 149 -1.07 7.43 -8.04
C TYR A 149 -1.96 7.02 -6.88
N TRP A 150 -3.25 6.88 -7.16
CA TRP A 150 -4.25 6.47 -6.18
C TRP A 150 -5.23 5.49 -6.81
N ASP A 151 -5.51 4.39 -6.12
CA ASP A 151 -6.54 3.45 -6.53
C ASP A 151 -7.25 2.85 -5.30
N ARG A 152 -8.51 2.44 -5.48
CA ARG A 152 -9.28 1.66 -4.49
C ARG A 152 -9.50 0.26 -5.04
N ILE A 153 -9.00 -0.72 -4.32
CA ILE A 153 -9.02 -2.12 -4.74
C ILE A 153 -10.36 -2.76 -4.36
N ASN A 154 -11.36 -2.52 -5.18
CA ASN A 154 -12.72 -3.00 -4.94
C ASN A 154 -12.94 -4.47 -5.31
N ARG A 155 -11.97 -5.12 -5.97
CA ARG A 155 -11.99 -6.51 -6.40
C ARG A 155 -10.59 -7.11 -6.27
N ALA A 156 -10.53 -8.39 -5.90
CA ALA A 156 -9.25 -9.07 -5.69
C ALA A 156 -8.35 -9.12 -6.94
N ASP A 157 -8.94 -9.22 -8.14
CA ASP A 157 -8.20 -9.27 -9.42
C ASP A 157 -7.63 -7.90 -9.83
N GLN A 158 -8.13 -6.80 -9.29
CA GLN A 158 -7.68 -5.44 -9.64
C GLN A 158 -6.20 -5.21 -9.33
N VAL A 159 -5.63 -5.94 -8.37
CA VAL A 159 -4.19 -5.83 -8.04
C VAL A 159 -3.29 -6.20 -9.21
N LEU A 160 -3.76 -7.00 -10.16
CA LEU A 160 -3.00 -7.35 -11.37
C LEU A 160 -2.63 -6.13 -12.22
N CYS A 161 -3.45 -5.08 -12.17
CA CYS A 161 -3.19 -3.81 -12.86
C CYS A 161 -2.63 -2.75 -11.89
N ALA A 162 -3.22 -2.63 -10.69
CA ALA A 162 -2.90 -1.56 -9.75
C ALA A 162 -1.48 -1.67 -9.19
N LEU A 163 -0.99 -2.87 -8.86
CA LEU A 163 0.36 -3.04 -8.31
C LEU A 163 1.47 -2.73 -9.32
N PRO A 164 1.44 -3.22 -10.57
CA PRO A 164 2.44 -2.82 -11.57
C PRO A 164 2.44 -1.31 -11.83
N GLU A 165 1.28 -0.66 -11.88
CA GLU A 165 1.19 0.80 -12.05
C GLU A 165 1.75 1.55 -10.83
N ALA A 166 1.47 1.08 -9.62
CA ALA A 166 2.08 1.62 -8.41
C ALA A 166 3.62 1.54 -8.46
N MET A 167 4.18 0.40 -8.89
CA MET A 167 5.63 0.25 -9.03
C MET A 167 6.20 1.19 -10.10
N ARG A 168 5.53 1.32 -11.24
CA ARG A 168 5.93 2.26 -12.30
C ARG A 168 6.08 3.68 -11.75
N VAL A 169 5.11 4.14 -10.97
CA VAL A 169 5.15 5.49 -10.39
C VAL A 169 6.22 5.59 -9.30
N LEU A 170 6.33 4.62 -8.40
CA LEU A 170 7.33 4.63 -7.32
C LEU A 170 8.77 4.66 -7.85
N THR A 171 9.02 4.02 -9.00
CA THR A 171 10.37 3.91 -9.59
C THR A 171 10.66 4.95 -10.67
N SER A 172 9.73 5.84 -10.99
CA SER A 172 9.93 6.93 -11.94
C SER A 172 10.52 8.16 -11.26
N PRO A 173 11.74 8.61 -11.60
CA PRO A 173 12.31 9.82 -10.99
C PRO A 173 11.47 11.08 -11.20
N ALA A 174 10.76 11.16 -12.33
CA ALA A 174 9.93 12.31 -12.69
C ALA A 174 8.55 12.30 -12.00
N ASP A 175 7.94 11.11 -11.85
CA ASP A 175 6.55 10.97 -11.40
C ASP A 175 6.41 10.57 -9.93
N THR A 176 7.49 10.11 -9.29
CA THR A 176 7.43 9.52 -7.95
C THR A 176 6.94 10.48 -6.87
N GLY A 177 6.42 9.88 -5.83
CA GLY A 177 5.87 10.51 -4.64
C GLY A 177 5.12 9.46 -3.83
N ALA A 178 4.15 9.89 -3.03
CA ALA A 178 3.26 8.95 -2.36
C ALA A 178 2.37 8.24 -3.40
N VAL A 179 2.27 6.93 -3.26
CA VAL A 179 1.30 6.09 -3.98
C VAL A 179 0.37 5.50 -2.95
N THR A 180 -0.94 5.63 -3.17
CA THR A 180 -1.96 5.12 -2.24
C THR A 180 -2.81 4.06 -2.90
N LEU A 181 -2.83 2.88 -2.31
CA LEU A 181 -3.75 1.79 -2.64
C LEU A 181 -4.69 1.58 -1.45
N ALA A 182 -5.91 2.08 -1.55
CA ALA A 182 -6.92 1.91 -0.53
C ALA A 182 -7.47 0.48 -0.58
N LEU A 183 -7.44 -0.22 0.56
CA LEU A 183 -7.74 -1.65 0.64
C LEU A 183 -9.03 -1.89 1.43
N PRO A 184 -10.20 -2.01 0.77
CA PRO A 184 -11.44 -2.37 1.43
C PRO A 184 -11.29 -3.64 2.27
N GLN A 185 -11.78 -3.57 3.50
CA GLN A 185 -11.55 -4.61 4.50
C GLN A 185 -12.06 -5.99 4.06
N ASP A 186 -13.21 -6.05 3.42
CA ASP A 186 -13.81 -7.29 2.91
C ASP A 186 -13.02 -7.87 1.72
N VAL A 187 -12.50 -7.02 0.84
CA VAL A 187 -11.74 -7.46 -0.35
C VAL A 187 -10.37 -8.03 0.02
N GLN A 188 -9.75 -7.57 1.12
CA GLN A 188 -8.46 -8.11 1.56
C GLN A 188 -8.49 -9.64 1.78
N ALA A 189 -9.64 -10.18 2.18
CA ALA A 189 -9.83 -11.61 2.43
C ALA A 189 -10.40 -12.37 1.22
N GLU A 190 -10.76 -11.69 0.12
CA GLU A 190 -11.26 -12.37 -1.08
C GLU A 190 -10.16 -13.18 -1.76
N ALA A 191 -10.48 -14.43 -2.08
CA ALA A 191 -9.58 -15.31 -2.81
C ALA A 191 -9.78 -15.17 -4.33
N TYR A 192 -8.64 -15.17 -5.04
CA TYR A 192 -8.61 -15.15 -6.50
C TYR A 192 -7.51 -16.09 -7.03
N ASP A 193 -7.66 -16.56 -8.25
CA ASP A 193 -6.70 -17.45 -8.92
C ASP A 193 -5.70 -16.61 -9.73
N TYR A 194 -4.59 -16.22 -9.08
CA TYR A 194 -3.57 -15.37 -9.67
C TYR A 194 -2.63 -16.17 -10.59
N PRO A 195 -2.19 -15.61 -11.73
CA PRO A 195 -1.14 -16.21 -12.54
C PRO A 195 0.18 -16.24 -11.76
N GLU A 196 0.93 -17.35 -11.86
CA GLU A 196 2.18 -17.54 -11.10
C GLU A 196 3.26 -16.54 -11.49
N ASP A 197 3.33 -16.16 -12.75
CA ASP A 197 4.29 -15.18 -13.28
C ASP A 197 4.08 -13.76 -12.71
N PHE A 198 2.90 -13.46 -12.18
CA PHE A 198 2.64 -12.22 -11.46
C PHE A 198 3.58 -12.03 -10.26
N PHE A 199 4.01 -13.13 -9.65
CA PHE A 199 4.89 -13.12 -8.47
C PHE A 199 6.37 -13.27 -8.79
N ASN A 200 6.74 -13.35 -10.06
CA ASN A 200 8.13 -13.42 -10.45
C ASN A 200 8.90 -12.17 -10.02
N LYS A 201 10.18 -12.35 -9.69
CA LYS A 201 11.08 -11.23 -9.42
C LYS A 201 11.07 -10.25 -10.61
N ARG A 202 10.86 -8.97 -10.31
CA ARG A 202 10.93 -7.89 -11.28
C ARG A 202 11.94 -6.85 -10.84
N VAL A 203 12.81 -6.44 -11.76
CA VAL A 203 13.83 -5.42 -11.52
C VAL A 203 13.45 -4.16 -12.29
N TRP A 204 13.39 -3.04 -11.59
CA TRP A 204 13.09 -1.72 -12.14
C TRP A 204 14.37 -0.92 -12.22
N HIS A 205 14.75 -0.50 -13.43
CA HIS A 205 15.89 0.38 -13.62
C HIS A 205 15.51 1.82 -13.25
N ILE A 206 16.30 2.44 -12.37
CA ILE A 206 16.14 3.85 -11.98
C ILE A 206 17.38 4.60 -12.47
N PRO A 207 17.26 5.45 -13.50
CA PRO A 207 18.38 6.16 -14.10
C PRO A 207 19.03 7.20 -13.15
#